data_06142acadf797b9cc3a3ba22436fe3e8
#
_entry.id   06142acadf797b9cc3a3ba22436fe3e8
#
_cell.length_a   1.000
_cell.length_b   1.000
_cell.length_c   1.000
_cell.angle_alpha   90.00
_cell.angle_beta   90.00
_cell.angle_gamma   90.00
#
_symmetry.space_group_name_H-M   'P 1'
#
loop_
_entity.id
_entity.type
_entity.pdbx_description
1 polymer ?
#
loop_
_entity_poly.entity_id
_entity_poly.type
_entity_poly.pdbx_seq_one_letter_code
_entity_poly.pdbx_strand_id
1 'polypeptide(L)'
;MILQALTAYYEQLLAQGRVEAPGWDSKFKVSYELRLGPDGQLLALNDLRQEVPKGKKTVIAPRELPVPHRVKRASGVAANFLCDNTSYLLGADEKGKPERSRQCFEACAALHHKVLDGVDSPAAKAILAFFDSWEPDTAPTHPLLAEQWADLNNNANLVFGYESPDGAHWLATTDDAIRDAWQSAFDTSDADAETARCLITGKEAGIARIHPAIKGVMGAQAAGAALVSFNAPAFCSYGHEQGANAPVSEYAAFAYTTALNLLLADRNCCQRIGDTTIVCWAENAAPAYSNAMLMFFCGGAEARGVSESDLAAALKALSQGRPVSFLDDKLDPNQNFYVLGISPNAARLSVRFFLRNSFGQFAKNLQDHADRLSITRPAVDKRESLSVWALAQETVNQRSRDKNPSPQLVGDLLRAILTGGPYPATLLNGVTLRIRAEREVTRGRAAILKAYYLRNYPTELNKEVFTVSLNESSNVPYVLGRLFSVLETIQSVANPGINATIKDRYFNSACATPATAFPTLVKLAQKHLQKMSTPNEVHFSKQLTELMAQLPETGFPARLSLPEQGAFEIGYYHQTQKRYAKKNEEE
;
A
#
# COMPACT_ATOMS: atom_id res chain seq x y z
N MET A 1 1.88 -16.48 10.65
CA MET A 1 1.52 -16.34 9.22
C MET A 1 2.04 -15.06 8.58
N ILE A 2 1.84 -13.85 9.12
CA ILE A 2 2.37 -12.60 8.53
C ILE A 2 3.89 -12.63 8.44
N LEU A 3 4.57 -12.86 9.55
CA LEU A 3 6.03 -12.88 9.61
C LEU A 3 6.63 -13.97 8.72
N GLN A 4 6.01 -15.15 8.68
CA GLN A 4 6.42 -16.24 7.79
C GLN A 4 6.30 -15.84 6.31
N ALA A 5 5.19 -15.20 5.91
CA ALA A 5 5.01 -14.75 4.53
C ALA A 5 6.02 -13.67 4.12
N LEU A 6 6.35 -12.76 5.04
CA LEU A 6 7.37 -11.73 4.79
C LEU A 6 8.78 -12.32 4.80
N THR A 7 9.08 -13.29 5.66
CA THR A 7 10.36 -14.02 5.65
C THR A 7 10.53 -14.79 4.33
N ALA A 8 9.51 -15.52 3.88
CA ALA A 8 9.54 -16.20 2.59
C ALA A 8 9.72 -15.23 1.41
N TYR A 9 9.08 -14.06 1.47
CA TYR A 9 9.27 -13.00 0.47
C TYR A 9 10.72 -12.49 0.46
N TYR A 10 11.32 -12.27 1.64
CA TYR A 10 12.74 -11.92 1.75
C TYR A 10 13.64 -12.98 1.12
N GLU A 11 13.39 -14.27 1.37
CA GLU A 11 14.15 -15.38 0.80
C GLU A 11 14.07 -15.42 -0.73
N GLN A 12 12.89 -15.11 -1.31
CA GLN A 12 12.75 -14.95 -2.75
C GLN A 12 13.55 -13.76 -3.29
N LEU A 13 13.56 -12.64 -2.59
CA LEU A 13 14.35 -11.47 -2.98
C LEU A 13 15.86 -11.76 -2.90
N LEU A 14 16.29 -12.49 -1.86
CA LEU A 14 17.67 -12.91 -1.67
C LEU A 14 18.12 -13.86 -2.82
N ALA A 15 17.30 -14.86 -3.14
CA ALA A 15 17.57 -15.77 -4.25
C ALA A 15 17.63 -15.07 -5.63
N GLN A 16 16.94 -13.92 -5.76
CA GLN A 16 16.98 -13.09 -6.97
C GLN A 16 18.09 -12.02 -6.94
N GLY A 17 18.95 -11.99 -5.91
CA GLY A 17 20.00 -10.98 -5.76
C GLY A 17 19.50 -9.53 -5.55
N ARG A 18 18.25 -9.35 -5.11
CA ARG A 18 17.62 -8.04 -4.91
C ARG A 18 17.81 -7.47 -3.50
N VAL A 19 18.26 -8.29 -2.59
CA VAL A 19 18.62 -7.94 -1.20
C VAL A 19 19.88 -8.67 -0.80
N GLU A 20 20.54 -8.19 0.22
CA GLU A 20 21.71 -8.83 0.82
C GLU A 20 21.32 -9.75 1.99
N ALA A 21 22.20 -10.72 2.29
CA ALA A 21 22.08 -11.58 3.45
C ALA A 21 22.16 -10.78 4.78
N PRO A 22 21.66 -11.32 5.90
CA PRO A 22 21.97 -10.77 7.22
C PRO A 22 23.49 -10.64 7.40
N GLY A 23 23.94 -9.58 8.04
CA GLY A 23 25.38 -9.29 8.12
C GLY A 23 25.88 -8.35 7.02
N TRP A 24 25.02 -7.92 6.09
CA TRP A 24 25.33 -6.96 5.03
C TRP A 24 24.40 -5.77 5.02
N ASP A 25 24.97 -4.57 4.88
CA ASP A 25 24.24 -3.32 4.61
C ASP A 25 24.13 -3.18 3.07
N SER A 26 22.96 -3.34 2.51
CA SER A 26 22.72 -3.34 1.04
C SER A 26 23.00 -2.01 0.35
N LYS A 27 23.00 -0.89 1.08
CA LYS A 27 23.19 0.48 0.54
C LYS A 27 24.01 1.32 1.49
N PHE A 28 25.30 1.25 1.36
CA PHE A 28 26.20 2.11 2.11
C PHE A 28 26.96 3.07 1.20
N LYS A 29 27.12 4.31 1.63
CA LYS A 29 27.78 5.37 0.88
C LYS A 29 29.29 5.24 0.96
N VAL A 30 29.93 4.81 -0.12
CA VAL A 30 31.37 4.66 -0.28
C VAL A 30 31.88 5.71 -1.26
N SER A 31 32.98 6.38 -0.87
CA SER A 31 33.57 7.45 -1.67
C SER A 31 34.75 6.99 -2.50
N TYR A 32 35.61 6.13 -1.94
CA TYR A 32 36.84 5.72 -2.58
C TYR A 32 37.12 4.24 -2.41
N GLU A 33 37.89 3.70 -3.34
CA GLU A 33 38.43 2.34 -3.30
C GLU A 33 39.94 2.40 -3.11
N LEU A 34 40.47 1.65 -2.15
CA LEU A 34 41.87 1.31 -2.01
C LEU A 34 42.15 0.07 -2.83
N ARG A 35 42.74 0.21 -4.02
CA ARG A 35 43.06 -0.90 -4.91
C ARG A 35 44.38 -1.49 -4.51
N LEU A 36 44.37 -2.76 -4.11
CA LEU A 36 45.55 -3.50 -3.67
C LEU A 36 46.03 -4.46 -4.76
N GLY A 37 47.34 -4.64 -4.88
CA GLY A 37 47.99 -5.65 -5.63
C GLY A 37 48.16 -6.98 -4.85
N PRO A 38 48.70 -8.05 -5.50
CA PRO A 38 48.85 -9.37 -4.89
C PRO A 38 49.63 -9.40 -3.57
N ASP A 39 50.61 -8.53 -3.42
CA ASP A 39 51.47 -8.43 -2.22
C ASP A 39 50.94 -7.42 -1.19
N GLY A 40 49.70 -6.97 -1.31
CA GLY A 40 49.07 -6.01 -0.43
C GLY A 40 49.48 -4.55 -0.68
N GLN A 41 50.31 -4.26 -1.69
CA GLN A 41 50.72 -2.92 -2.04
C GLN A 41 49.56 -2.08 -2.55
N LEU A 42 49.46 -0.82 -2.16
CA LEU A 42 48.47 0.09 -2.71
C LEU A 42 48.85 0.49 -4.14
N LEU A 43 48.06 0.10 -5.13
CA LEU A 43 48.26 0.38 -6.55
C LEU A 43 47.60 1.69 -7.01
N ALA A 44 46.41 1.97 -6.49
CA ALA A 44 45.64 3.17 -6.84
C ALA A 44 44.61 3.52 -5.76
N LEU A 45 44.24 4.81 -5.72
CA LEU A 45 43.03 5.32 -5.07
C LEU A 45 42.01 5.66 -6.15
N ASN A 46 40.92 4.92 -6.20
CA ASN A 46 39.86 5.16 -7.18
C ASN A 46 38.72 5.98 -6.57
N ASP A 47 38.33 7.06 -7.22
CA ASP A 47 37.13 7.81 -6.85
C ASP A 47 35.89 7.06 -7.36
N LEU A 48 35.06 6.59 -6.43
CA LEU A 48 33.79 5.89 -6.72
C LEU A 48 32.58 6.81 -6.74
N ARG A 49 32.77 8.10 -6.39
CA ARG A 49 31.69 9.09 -6.37
C ARG A 49 31.13 9.27 -7.79
N GLN A 50 29.85 9.56 -7.87
CA GLN A 50 29.16 9.73 -9.14
C GLN A 50 28.29 10.97 -9.13
N GLU A 51 28.01 11.50 -10.30
CA GLU A 51 27.10 12.62 -10.48
C GLU A 51 25.65 12.18 -10.24
N VAL A 52 24.97 12.84 -9.31
CA VAL A 52 23.58 12.54 -8.96
C VAL A 52 22.74 13.82 -9.09
N PRO A 53 21.59 13.77 -9.77
CA PRO A 53 20.69 14.92 -9.86
C PRO A 53 20.06 15.23 -8.51
N LYS A 54 20.18 16.49 -8.04
CA LYS A 54 19.56 17.02 -6.82
C LYS A 54 18.72 18.25 -7.16
N GLY A 55 17.46 18.04 -7.49
CA GLY A 55 16.58 19.08 -8.02
C GLY A 55 17.04 19.58 -9.39
N LYS A 56 17.41 20.88 -9.49
CA LYS A 56 17.92 21.50 -10.74
C LYS A 56 19.46 21.47 -10.86
N LYS A 57 20.17 20.88 -9.90
CA LYS A 57 21.64 20.83 -9.87
C LYS A 57 22.11 19.38 -9.88
N THR A 58 23.26 19.12 -10.47
CA THR A 58 24.00 17.87 -10.33
C THR A 58 25.01 18.04 -9.17
N VAL A 59 25.11 17.05 -8.32
CA VAL A 59 26.07 17.01 -7.20
C VAL A 59 26.88 15.73 -7.27
N ILE A 60 28.16 15.80 -6.91
CA ILE A 60 28.99 14.61 -6.75
C ILE A 60 28.64 13.96 -5.41
N ALA A 61 28.24 12.69 -5.43
CA ALA A 61 27.83 11.96 -4.24
C ALA A 61 28.51 10.58 -4.18
N PRO A 62 28.77 10.06 -2.96
CA PRO A 62 29.28 8.71 -2.76
C PRO A 62 28.37 7.67 -3.44
N ARG A 63 28.98 6.62 -3.97
CA ARG A 63 28.28 5.49 -4.58
C ARG A 63 27.69 4.60 -3.48
N GLU A 64 26.45 4.13 -3.66
CA GLU A 64 25.83 3.14 -2.77
C GLU A 64 26.31 1.74 -3.15
N LEU A 65 26.95 1.04 -2.21
CA LEU A 65 27.50 -0.31 -2.38
C LEU A 65 27.05 -1.21 -1.23
N PRO A 66 26.91 -2.52 -1.47
CA PRO A 66 26.78 -3.49 -0.39
C PRO A 66 28.11 -3.61 0.36
N VAL A 67 28.04 -3.48 1.69
CA VAL A 67 29.20 -3.61 2.59
C VAL A 67 28.81 -4.46 3.79
N PRO A 68 29.78 -5.09 4.49
CA PRO A 68 29.54 -5.77 5.75
C PRO A 68 28.83 -4.87 6.78
N HIS A 69 27.94 -5.47 7.58
CA HIS A 69 27.17 -4.75 8.58
C HIS A 69 28.07 -4.00 9.56
N ARG A 70 27.75 -2.74 9.80
CA ARG A 70 28.61 -1.83 10.53
C ARG A 70 28.24 -1.73 11.99
N VAL A 71 29.26 -1.64 12.84
CA VAL A 71 29.10 -1.39 14.26
C VAL A 71 28.66 0.06 14.49
N LYS A 72 27.62 0.28 15.29
CA LYS A 72 27.22 1.61 15.76
C LYS A 72 28.20 2.10 16.81
N ARG A 73 28.93 3.17 16.51
CA ARG A 73 29.94 3.78 17.41
C ARG A 73 29.30 4.95 18.17
N ALA A 74 29.22 4.84 19.49
CA ALA A 74 28.88 5.97 20.36
C ALA A 74 30.18 6.58 20.99
N SER A 75 31.08 5.74 21.51
CA SER A 75 32.39 6.08 22.04
C SER A 75 33.29 4.83 21.95
N GLY A 76 34.59 5.02 21.98
CA GLY A 76 35.54 3.90 21.89
C GLY A 76 36.03 3.60 20.47
N VAL A 77 36.83 2.53 20.36
CA VAL A 77 37.39 2.00 19.12
C VAL A 77 36.64 0.71 18.77
N ALA A 78 36.04 0.66 17.60
CA ALA A 78 35.37 -0.52 17.06
C ALA A 78 35.48 -0.50 15.53
N ALA A 79 36.20 -1.44 14.95
CA ALA A 79 36.44 -1.52 13.51
C ALA A 79 35.24 -2.06 12.77
N ASN A 80 35.00 -1.62 11.53
CA ASN A 80 34.15 -2.29 10.58
C ASN A 80 35.02 -3.16 9.64
N PHE A 81 34.41 -4.20 9.10
CA PHE A 81 35.08 -5.09 8.16
C PHE A 81 35.00 -4.52 6.74
N LEU A 82 36.06 -4.60 5.96
CA LEU A 82 36.25 -4.18 4.55
C LEU A 82 35.96 -2.72 4.21
N CYS A 83 35.17 -2.00 5.00
CA CYS A 83 34.77 -0.64 4.65
C CYS A 83 34.70 0.27 5.88
N ASP A 84 35.58 1.27 5.93
CA ASP A 84 35.64 2.24 7.02
C ASP A 84 36.28 3.57 6.55
N ASN A 85 36.49 4.52 7.47
CA ASN A 85 37.16 5.78 7.21
C ASN A 85 38.70 5.65 7.31
N THR A 86 39.40 6.76 7.01
CA THR A 86 40.87 6.85 7.02
C THR A 86 41.51 6.43 8.32
N SER A 87 40.94 6.79 9.48
CA SER A 87 41.49 6.41 10.78
C SER A 87 41.58 4.90 10.97
N TYR A 88 40.64 4.12 10.41
CA TYR A 88 40.62 2.66 10.56
C TYR A 88 41.37 1.94 9.43
N LEU A 89 41.24 2.38 8.18
CA LEU A 89 41.88 1.67 7.06
C LEU A 89 43.30 2.13 6.78
N LEU A 90 43.61 3.39 7.10
CA LEU A 90 44.96 3.97 6.85
C LEU A 90 45.72 4.34 8.14
N GLY A 91 45.06 4.33 9.30
CA GLY A 91 45.66 4.63 10.58
C GLY A 91 46.00 6.10 10.80
N ALA A 92 45.52 6.99 9.93
CA ALA A 92 45.79 8.42 9.99
C ALA A 92 44.54 9.25 9.69
N ASP A 93 44.42 10.41 10.32
CA ASP A 93 43.38 11.41 10.01
C ASP A 93 43.85 12.83 10.41
N GLU A 94 43.10 13.86 10.02
CA GLU A 94 43.38 15.28 10.34
C GLU A 94 42.75 15.75 11.66
N LYS A 95 42.18 14.86 12.49
CA LYS A 95 41.51 15.23 13.76
C LYS A 95 42.45 15.51 14.92
N GLY A 96 43.75 15.46 14.69
CA GLY A 96 44.79 15.80 15.67
C GLY A 96 44.94 14.80 16.82
N LYS A 97 44.54 13.53 16.59
CA LYS A 97 44.65 12.44 17.58
C LYS A 97 45.35 11.21 16.98
N PRO A 98 46.65 11.29 16.64
CA PRO A 98 47.37 10.24 15.93
C PRO A 98 47.36 8.90 16.65
N GLU A 99 47.51 8.90 17.98
CA GLU A 99 47.46 7.66 18.76
C GLU A 99 46.11 6.94 18.66
N ARG A 100 45.03 7.71 18.63
CA ARG A 100 43.69 7.11 18.45
C ARG A 100 43.53 6.52 17.06
N SER A 101 44.03 7.19 16.02
CA SER A 101 43.96 6.68 14.64
C SER A 101 44.81 5.40 14.51
N ARG A 102 45.94 5.33 15.16
CA ARG A 102 46.75 4.10 15.22
C ARG A 102 46.00 2.95 15.92
N GLN A 103 45.39 3.23 17.09
CA GLN A 103 44.53 2.24 17.77
C GLN A 103 43.36 1.76 16.90
N CYS A 104 42.75 2.66 16.10
CA CYS A 104 41.70 2.32 15.17
C CYS A 104 42.21 1.37 14.06
N PHE A 105 43.39 1.64 13.53
CA PHE A 105 44.04 0.79 12.51
C PHE A 105 44.36 -0.59 13.06
N GLU A 106 45.00 -0.66 14.24
CA GLU A 106 45.31 -1.92 14.91
C GLU A 106 44.06 -2.77 15.16
N ALA A 107 42.97 -2.16 15.61
CA ALA A 107 41.69 -2.85 15.81
C ALA A 107 41.09 -3.32 14.47
N CYS A 108 41.30 -2.55 13.40
CA CYS A 108 40.86 -2.92 12.08
C CYS A 108 41.67 -4.09 11.50
N ALA A 109 43.00 -4.05 11.62
CA ALA A 109 43.88 -5.14 11.26
C ALA A 109 43.53 -6.43 12.01
N ALA A 110 43.34 -6.35 13.33
CA ALA A 110 42.96 -7.51 14.14
C ALA A 110 41.63 -8.12 13.74
N LEU A 111 40.64 -7.29 13.36
CA LEU A 111 39.35 -7.78 12.86
C LEU A 111 39.52 -8.51 11.51
N HIS A 112 40.32 -7.95 10.59
CA HIS A 112 40.56 -8.54 9.29
C HIS A 112 41.30 -9.87 9.42
N HIS A 113 42.35 -9.95 10.25
CA HIS A 113 43.02 -11.21 10.58
C HIS A 113 42.03 -12.23 11.17
N LYS A 114 41.25 -11.84 12.15
CA LYS A 114 40.25 -12.75 12.76
C LYS A 114 39.30 -13.38 11.74
N VAL A 115 38.93 -12.63 10.68
CA VAL A 115 37.94 -13.08 9.68
C VAL A 115 38.61 -13.75 8.48
N LEU A 116 39.76 -13.26 8.03
CA LEU A 116 40.37 -13.65 6.76
C LEU A 116 41.49 -14.67 6.90
N ASP A 117 42.05 -14.92 8.09
CA ASP A 117 43.10 -15.93 8.27
C ASP A 117 42.60 -17.29 7.80
N GLY A 118 43.36 -17.87 6.86
CA GLY A 118 43.03 -19.16 6.27
C GLY A 118 41.99 -19.15 5.15
N VAL A 119 41.46 -17.98 4.77
CA VAL A 119 40.52 -17.83 3.65
C VAL A 119 41.30 -17.97 2.32
N ASP A 120 40.85 -18.88 1.47
CA ASP A 120 41.49 -19.11 0.17
C ASP A 120 40.96 -18.13 -0.91
N SER A 121 41.38 -16.87 -0.77
CA SER A 121 41.11 -15.80 -1.73
C SER A 121 42.37 -14.96 -1.92
N PRO A 122 42.77 -14.67 -3.17
CA PRO A 122 43.86 -13.74 -3.45
C PRO A 122 43.61 -12.33 -2.84
N ALA A 123 42.36 -11.84 -2.90
CA ALA A 123 41.98 -10.56 -2.32
C ALA A 123 42.09 -10.57 -0.79
N ALA A 124 41.72 -11.68 -0.13
CA ALA A 124 41.86 -11.83 1.32
C ALA A 124 43.33 -11.75 1.74
N LYS A 125 44.20 -12.52 1.04
CA LYS A 125 45.66 -12.52 1.27
C LYS A 125 46.27 -11.13 1.07
N ALA A 126 45.85 -10.42 0.02
CA ALA A 126 46.33 -9.06 -0.26
C ALA A 126 45.91 -8.05 0.83
N ILE A 127 44.69 -8.15 1.35
CA ILE A 127 44.19 -7.30 2.44
C ILE A 127 44.99 -7.54 3.73
N LEU A 128 45.27 -8.80 4.08
CA LEU A 128 46.08 -9.12 5.24
C LEU A 128 47.53 -8.60 5.07
N ALA A 129 48.15 -8.84 3.90
CA ALA A 129 49.47 -8.32 3.60
C ALA A 129 49.57 -6.78 3.63
N PHE A 130 48.46 -6.09 3.21
CA PHE A 130 48.39 -4.63 3.36
C PHE A 130 48.42 -4.21 4.83
N PHE A 131 47.63 -4.82 5.71
CA PHE A 131 47.64 -4.47 7.14
C PHE A 131 48.96 -4.79 7.82
N ASP A 132 49.65 -5.84 7.38
CA ASP A 132 50.97 -6.25 7.93
C ASP A 132 52.11 -5.33 7.50
N SER A 133 52.02 -4.71 6.32
CA SER A 133 53.08 -3.91 5.73
C SER A 133 52.84 -2.40 5.71
N TRP A 134 51.60 -1.96 5.92
CA TRP A 134 51.24 -0.55 5.84
C TRP A 134 51.75 0.25 7.05
N GLU A 135 52.41 1.36 6.79
CA GLU A 135 52.87 2.29 7.81
C GLU A 135 51.94 3.52 7.90
N PRO A 136 51.09 3.64 8.93
CA PRO A 136 50.13 4.74 9.07
C PRO A 136 50.70 6.16 8.95
N ASP A 137 51.91 6.38 9.43
CA ASP A 137 52.55 7.70 9.42
C ASP A 137 52.90 8.19 8.01
N THR A 138 52.95 7.27 7.04
CA THR A 138 53.21 7.58 5.62
C THR A 138 51.97 7.99 4.85
N ALA A 139 50.76 7.72 5.35
CA ALA A 139 49.51 7.91 4.65
C ALA A 139 49.27 9.36 4.13
N PRO A 140 49.54 10.44 4.91
CA PRO A 140 49.31 11.81 4.44
C PRO A 140 50.22 12.23 3.27
N THR A 141 51.41 11.62 3.17
CA THR A 141 52.44 11.96 2.19
C THR A 141 52.59 10.90 1.08
N HIS A 142 51.78 9.83 1.15
CA HIS A 142 51.84 8.76 0.17
C HIS A 142 51.45 9.29 -1.23
N PRO A 143 52.25 9.01 -2.30
CA PRO A 143 52.05 9.60 -3.62
C PRO A 143 50.65 9.42 -4.21
N LEU A 144 49.99 8.29 -3.89
CA LEU A 144 48.63 7.97 -4.38
C LEU A 144 47.51 8.58 -3.53
N LEU A 145 47.81 9.12 -2.33
CA LEU A 145 46.80 9.63 -1.39
C LEU A 145 46.90 11.14 -1.19
N ALA A 146 48.09 11.71 -1.36
CA ALA A 146 48.39 13.09 -0.97
C ALA A 146 47.50 14.13 -1.67
N GLU A 147 47.18 13.93 -2.93
CA GLU A 147 46.33 14.85 -3.71
C GLU A 147 44.88 14.89 -3.20
N GLN A 148 44.31 13.73 -2.77
CA GLN A 148 42.95 13.61 -2.27
C GLN A 148 42.88 13.57 -0.73
N TRP A 149 43.97 13.81 -0.02
CA TRP A 149 44.05 13.64 1.44
C TRP A 149 43.01 14.45 2.22
N ALA A 150 42.76 15.69 1.83
CA ALA A 150 41.72 16.52 2.43
C ALA A 150 40.31 15.97 2.20
N ASP A 151 40.01 15.48 0.99
CA ASP A 151 38.72 14.86 0.66
C ASP A 151 38.51 13.56 1.43
N LEU A 152 39.55 12.73 1.56
CA LEU A 152 39.54 11.49 2.32
C LEU A 152 39.18 11.71 3.78
N ASN A 153 39.66 12.83 4.38
CA ASN A 153 39.39 13.20 5.77
C ASN A 153 38.03 13.88 5.98
N ASN A 154 37.33 14.25 4.91
CA ASN A 154 35.99 14.84 4.97
C ASN A 154 34.89 13.79 5.02
N ASN A 155 34.92 12.92 6.04
CA ASN A 155 33.96 11.82 6.25
C ASN A 155 33.83 10.85 5.07
N ALA A 156 34.87 10.65 4.29
CA ALA A 156 34.87 9.63 3.23
C ALA A 156 34.90 8.21 3.83
N ASN A 157 34.15 7.31 3.27
CA ASN A 157 34.28 5.89 3.52
C ASN A 157 35.04 5.26 2.35
N LEU A 158 35.98 4.40 2.70
CA LEU A 158 36.82 3.68 1.78
C LEU A 158 36.47 2.19 1.80
N VAL A 159 36.72 1.50 0.69
CA VAL A 159 36.54 0.05 0.56
C VAL A 159 37.80 -0.55 -0.10
N PHE A 160 38.11 -1.80 0.21
CA PHE A 160 39.19 -2.49 -0.46
C PHE A 160 38.75 -3.04 -1.82
N GLY A 161 39.60 -2.87 -2.84
CA GLY A 161 39.57 -3.58 -4.11
C GLY A 161 40.85 -4.37 -4.31
N TYR A 162 40.81 -5.33 -5.20
CA TYR A 162 41.95 -6.16 -5.54
C TYR A 162 42.17 -6.17 -7.06
N GLU A 163 43.41 -6.09 -7.47
CA GLU A 163 43.83 -6.27 -8.86
C GLU A 163 44.81 -7.44 -8.95
N SER A 164 44.45 -8.43 -9.75
CA SER A 164 45.27 -9.60 -10.01
C SER A 164 46.41 -9.32 -10.98
N PRO A 165 47.47 -10.18 -11.06
CA PRO A 165 48.62 -9.98 -11.95
C PRO A 165 48.25 -9.90 -13.44
N ASP A 166 47.14 -10.47 -13.86
CA ASP A 166 46.60 -10.40 -15.21
C ASP A 166 45.74 -9.16 -15.49
N GLY A 167 45.60 -8.27 -14.50
CA GLY A 167 44.84 -7.03 -14.62
C GLY A 167 43.33 -7.16 -14.35
N ALA A 168 42.83 -8.32 -13.93
CA ALA A 168 41.45 -8.44 -13.48
C ALA A 168 41.27 -7.73 -12.14
N HIS A 169 40.19 -6.94 -12.04
CA HIS A 169 39.93 -6.05 -10.88
C HIS A 169 38.51 -6.26 -10.35
N TRP A 170 38.38 -6.36 -9.02
CA TRP A 170 37.07 -6.42 -8.34
C TRP A 170 37.15 -5.84 -6.91
N LEU A 171 35.98 -5.42 -6.38
CA LEU A 171 35.89 -5.01 -4.99
C LEU A 171 35.92 -6.22 -4.06
N ALA A 172 36.62 -6.14 -2.94
CA ALA A 172 36.69 -7.24 -1.96
C ALA A 172 35.31 -7.63 -1.40
N THR A 173 34.35 -6.69 -1.41
CA THR A 173 32.96 -6.94 -1.01
C THR A 173 32.19 -7.83 -1.99
N THR A 174 32.73 -8.11 -3.17
CA THR A 174 32.14 -9.01 -4.18
C THR A 174 32.86 -10.36 -4.30
N ASP A 175 33.90 -10.59 -3.49
CA ASP A 175 34.62 -11.86 -3.45
C ASP A 175 33.84 -12.87 -2.62
N ASP A 176 33.46 -14.00 -3.23
CA ASP A 176 32.58 -14.98 -2.59
C ASP A 176 33.22 -15.61 -1.34
N ALA A 177 34.52 -15.93 -1.37
CA ALA A 177 35.20 -16.51 -0.22
C ALA A 177 35.29 -15.55 0.98
N ILE A 178 35.50 -14.26 0.70
CA ILE A 178 35.48 -13.20 1.73
C ILE A 178 34.06 -13.02 2.28
N ARG A 179 33.06 -13.07 1.42
CA ARG A 179 31.65 -12.95 1.81
C ARG A 179 31.22 -14.10 2.72
N ASP A 180 31.60 -15.33 2.37
CA ASP A 180 31.30 -16.53 3.15
C ASP A 180 32.00 -16.51 4.51
N ALA A 181 33.27 -16.08 4.55
CA ALA A 181 34.03 -15.92 5.79
C ALA A 181 33.40 -14.89 6.73
N TRP A 182 33.00 -13.71 6.19
CA TRP A 182 32.29 -12.71 6.97
C TRP A 182 30.93 -13.22 7.47
N GLN A 183 30.14 -13.87 6.63
CA GLN A 183 28.85 -14.41 7.04
C GLN A 183 28.99 -15.42 8.19
N SER A 184 29.98 -16.31 8.09
CA SER A 184 30.29 -17.29 9.16
C SER A 184 30.71 -16.60 10.46
N ALA A 185 31.54 -15.56 10.37
CA ALA A 185 31.97 -14.79 11.53
C ALA A 185 30.82 -13.99 12.15
N PHE A 186 29.91 -13.45 11.33
CA PHE A 186 28.73 -12.72 11.76
C PHE A 186 27.74 -13.65 12.46
N ASP A 187 27.45 -14.82 11.91
CA ASP A 187 26.52 -15.81 12.46
C ASP A 187 27.01 -16.37 13.83
N THR A 188 28.33 -16.41 14.04
CA THR A 188 28.94 -16.87 15.30
C THR A 188 29.14 -15.77 16.35
N SER A 189 28.95 -14.51 16.00
CA SER A 189 29.23 -13.36 16.89
C SER A 189 28.26 -13.26 18.09
N ASP A 190 27.08 -13.89 18.00
CA ASP A 190 26.04 -13.89 19.03
C ASP A 190 25.99 -15.18 19.87
N ALA A 191 27.18 -15.75 20.17
CA ALA A 191 27.29 -16.96 21.00
C ALA A 191 26.65 -16.85 22.40
N ASP A 192 26.42 -15.64 22.91
CA ASP A 192 25.76 -15.34 24.19
C ASP A 192 24.24 -15.12 24.04
N ALA A 193 23.66 -15.20 22.84
CA ALA A 193 22.23 -15.00 22.64
C ALA A 193 21.42 -16.18 23.24
N GLU A 194 20.31 -15.86 23.92
CA GLU A 194 19.35 -16.87 24.36
C GLU A 194 18.86 -17.66 23.16
N THR A 195 19.11 -18.98 23.15
CA THR A 195 18.67 -19.87 22.07
C THR A 195 17.32 -20.50 22.40
N ALA A 196 16.42 -20.50 21.41
CA ALA A 196 15.14 -21.18 21.51
C ALA A 196 14.61 -21.56 20.11
N ARG A 197 13.55 -22.34 20.08
CA ARG A 197 12.89 -22.69 18.83
C ARG A 197 12.16 -21.49 18.24
N CYS A 198 12.62 -21.02 17.09
CA CYS A 198 12.01 -19.87 16.40
C CYS A 198 10.60 -20.19 15.93
N LEU A 199 9.61 -19.36 16.30
CA LEU A 199 8.20 -19.51 15.91
C LEU A 199 7.96 -19.32 14.40
N ILE A 200 8.91 -18.73 13.67
CA ILE A 200 8.81 -18.46 12.23
C ILE A 200 9.42 -19.60 11.41
N THR A 201 10.67 -19.96 11.71
CA THR A 201 11.43 -20.95 10.94
C THR A 201 11.29 -22.38 11.50
N GLY A 202 10.89 -22.54 12.74
CA GLY A 202 10.83 -23.84 13.45
C GLY A 202 12.20 -24.40 13.84
N LYS A 203 13.30 -23.68 13.59
CA LYS A 203 14.68 -24.09 13.91
C LYS A 203 15.11 -23.54 15.27
N GLU A 204 16.01 -24.24 15.95
CA GLU A 204 16.75 -23.71 17.12
C GLU A 204 17.73 -22.64 16.63
N ALA A 205 17.67 -21.46 17.20
CA ALA A 205 18.54 -20.34 16.83
C ALA A 205 18.56 -19.26 17.93
N GLY A 206 19.52 -18.34 17.86
CA GLY A 206 19.58 -17.13 18.68
C GLY A 206 18.33 -16.28 18.50
N ILE A 207 17.71 -15.84 19.59
CA ILE A 207 16.43 -15.12 19.58
C ILE A 207 16.67 -13.61 19.62
N ALA A 208 16.04 -12.88 18.69
CA ALA A 208 16.09 -11.44 18.66
C ALA A 208 15.43 -10.84 19.92
N ARG A 209 16.23 -10.21 20.74
CA ARG A 209 15.75 -9.51 21.94
C ARG A 209 14.80 -8.37 21.60
N ILE A 210 15.15 -7.60 20.56
CA ILE A 210 14.36 -6.47 20.03
C ILE A 210 14.35 -6.60 18.51
N HIS A 211 13.16 -6.57 17.92
CA HIS A 211 13.04 -6.62 16.46
C HIS A 211 13.38 -5.26 15.83
N PRO A 212 13.98 -5.23 14.64
CA PRO A 212 14.25 -3.99 13.92
C PRO A 212 12.97 -3.20 13.63
N ALA A 213 13.08 -1.88 13.54
CA ALA A 213 11.94 -0.99 13.33
C ALA A 213 11.42 -1.02 11.89
N ILE A 214 10.10 -0.99 11.75
CA ILE A 214 9.41 -0.80 10.47
C ILE A 214 9.29 0.70 10.20
N LYS A 215 9.76 1.14 9.03
CA LYS A 215 9.78 2.54 8.59
C LYS A 215 8.77 2.75 7.44
N GLY A 216 8.42 4.00 7.14
CA GLY A 216 7.60 4.33 5.98
C GLY A 216 6.09 4.25 6.21
N VAL A 217 5.61 3.82 7.38
CA VAL A 217 4.18 3.88 7.71
C VAL A 217 3.82 5.31 8.13
N MET A 218 2.98 5.97 7.34
CA MET A 218 2.61 7.36 7.58
C MET A 218 1.81 7.52 8.88
N GLY A 219 2.20 8.49 9.72
CA GLY A 219 1.64 8.71 11.04
C GLY A 219 2.30 7.90 12.15
N ALA A 220 3.22 6.98 11.84
CA ALA A 220 4.10 6.35 12.80
C ALA A 220 5.29 7.28 13.16
N GLN A 221 6.06 6.92 14.18
CA GLN A 221 7.26 7.67 14.58
C GLN A 221 8.32 7.66 13.45
N ALA A 222 9.05 8.76 13.30
CA ALA A 222 10.10 8.91 12.27
C ALA A 222 11.24 7.87 12.42
N ALA A 223 11.54 7.45 13.65
CA ALA A 223 12.50 6.38 13.92
C ALA A 223 12.00 4.99 13.49
N GLY A 224 10.71 4.87 13.17
CA GLY A 224 10.00 3.64 12.86
C GLY A 224 9.14 3.16 14.02
N ALA A 225 8.32 2.15 13.74
CA ALA A 225 7.43 1.52 14.71
C ALA A 225 7.64 0.00 14.72
N ALA A 226 7.32 -0.65 15.85
CA ALA A 226 7.48 -2.08 16.00
C ALA A 226 6.22 -2.83 15.57
N LEU A 227 6.38 -3.91 14.80
CA LEU A 227 5.31 -4.85 14.52
C LEU A 227 5.16 -5.86 15.68
N VAL A 228 6.29 -6.29 16.26
CA VAL A 228 6.36 -7.14 17.44
C VAL A 228 7.20 -6.42 18.50
N SER A 229 6.69 -6.27 19.72
CA SER A 229 7.38 -5.55 20.80
C SER A 229 6.78 -5.87 22.17
N PHE A 230 7.64 -6.14 23.16
CA PHE A 230 7.31 -6.44 24.55
C PHE A 230 8.07 -5.49 25.49
N ASN A 231 7.78 -4.20 25.41
CA ASN A 231 8.52 -3.14 26.08
C ASN A 231 7.89 -2.69 27.43
N ALA A 232 6.96 -3.45 27.98
CA ALA A 232 6.37 -3.18 29.29
C ALA A 232 6.15 -4.48 30.06
N PRO A 233 6.26 -4.49 31.40
CA PRO A 233 6.04 -5.69 32.22
C PRO A 233 4.68 -6.37 31.99
N ALA A 234 3.64 -5.59 31.68
CA ALA A 234 2.30 -6.10 31.35
C ALA A 234 2.23 -6.98 30.09
N PHE A 235 3.26 -6.96 29.24
CA PHE A 235 3.38 -7.79 28.04
C PHE A 235 4.23 -9.03 28.26
N CYS A 236 4.85 -9.17 29.44
CA CYS A 236 5.71 -10.29 29.79
C CYS A 236 4.91 -11.39 30.49
N SER A 237 5.24 -12.66 30.21
CA SER A 237 4.59 -13.84 30.80
C SER A 237 5.66 -14.86 31.17
N TYR A 238 5.38 -15.67 32.18
CA TYR A 238 6.23 -16.79 32.63
C TYR A 238 7.69 -16.42 32.95
N GLY A 239 7.96 -15.16 33.31
CA GLY A 239 9.31 -14.69 33.60
C GLY A 239 10.14 -14.37 32.36
N HIS A 240 9.58 -14.47 31.16
CA HIS A 240 10.28 -14.05 29.92
C HIS A 240 10.32 -12.54 29.80
N GLU A 241 11.42 -12.04 29.25
CA GLU A 241 11.58 -10.64 28.94
C GLU A 241 11.65 -10.38 27.42
N GLN A 242 11.15 -9.25 26.98
CA GLN A 242 11.25 -8.77 25.60
C GLN A 242 10.93 -9.87 24.55
N GLY A 243 11.83 -10.10 23.56
CA GLY A 243 11.64 -11.06 22.47
C GLY A 243 11.43 -12.52 22.92
N ALA A 244 11.91 -12.90 24.12
CA ALA A 244 11.71 -14.25 24.66
C ALA A 244 10.23 -14.59 24.92
N ASN A 245 9.34 -13.57 25.02
CA ASN A 245 7.89 -13.79 25.13
C ASN A 245 7.26 -14.36 23.83
N ALA A 246 7.90 -14.18 22.68
CA ALA A 246 7.51 -14.76 21.39
C ALA A 246 8.79 -15.00 20.58
N PRO A 247 9.49 -16.11 20.81
CA PRO A 247 10.82 -16.35 20.30
C PRO A 247 10.84 -16.35 18.76
N VAL A 248 11.49 -15.36 18.19
CA VAL A 248 11.76 -15.21 16.76
C VAL A 248 13.26 -15.05 16.60
N SER A 249 13.87 -15.88 15.74
CA SER A 249 15.31 -15.79 15.51
C SER A 249 15.73 -14.44 14.93
N GLU A 250 16.98 -14.05 15.18
CA GLU A 250 17.55 -12.81 14.63
C GLU A 250 17.46 -12.79 13.12
N TYR A 251 17.75 -13.91 12.45
CA TYR A 251 17.54 -14.06 11.02
C TYR A 251 16.10 -13.74 10.59
N ALA A 252 15.10 -14.36 11.24
CA ALA A 252 13.70 -14.15 10.87
C ALA A 252 13.23 -12.71 11.19
N ALA A 253 13.71 -12.12 12.29
CA ALA A 253 13.44 -10.73 12.65
C ALA A 253 14.02 -9.76 11.61
N PHE A 254 15.25 -9.97 11.18
CA PHE A 254 15.89 -9.21 10.10
C PHE A 254 15.14 -9.40 8.77
N ALA A 255 14.87 -10.64 8.37
CA ALA A 255 14.25 -10.99 7.10
C ALA A 255 12.88 -10.32 6.93
N TYR A 256 11.95 -10.51 7.88
CA TYR A 256 10.61 -9.94 7.74
C TYR A 256 10.59 -8.40 7.82
N THR A 257 11.47 -7.80 8.62
CA THR A 257 11.54 -6.33 8.73
C THR A 257 12.14 -5.70 7.49
N THR A 258 13.17 -6.33 6.91
CA THR A 258 13.75 -5.92 5.63
C THR A 258 12.73 -6.02 4.50
N ALA A 259 12.03 -7.15 4.38
CA ALA A 259 10.97 -7.35 3.40
C ALA A 259 9.88 -6.28 3.51
N LEU A 260 9.36 -6.05 4.71
CA LEU A 260 8.29 -5.07 4.92
C LEU A 260 8.76 -3.63 4.67
N ASN A 261 9.97 -3.28 5.07
CA ASN A 261 10.56 -1.96 4.80
C ASN A 261 10.74 -1.70 3.30
N LEU A 262 11.15 -2.71 2.53
CA LEU A 262 11.27 -2.62 1.06
C LEU A 262 9.89 -2.43 0.41
N LEU A 263 8.91 -3.23 0.81
CA LEU A 263 7.53 -3.12 0.31
C LEU A 263 6.92 -1.74 0.61
N LEU A 264 7.17 -1.19 1.80
CA LEU A 264 6.70 0.14 2.21
C LEU A 264 7.40 1.29 1.47
N ALA A 265 8.63 1.09 1.04
CA ALA A 265 9.40 2.07 0.26
C ALA A 265 8.98 2.11 -1.22
N ASP A 266 8.40 1.02 -1.74
CA ASP A 266 7.97 0.91 -3.14
C ASP A 266 6.51 1.34 -3.30
N ARG A 267 6.29 2.43 -4.03
CA ARG A 267 4.95 2.94 -4.35
C ARG A 267 4.10 2.00 -5.21
N ASN A 268 4.71 1.01 -5.84
CA ASN A 268 4.01 -0.03 -6.60
C ASN A 268 3.56 -1.20 -5.72
N CYS A 269 4.02 -1.28 -4.47
CA CYS A 269 3.65 -2.29 -3.51
C CYS A 269 2.82 -1.74 -2.34
N CYS A 270 2.80 -0.41 -2.17
CA CYS A 270 2.24 0.25 -1.00
C CYS A 270 1.34 1.43 -1.38
N GLN A 271 0.15 1.50 -0.78
CA GLN A 271 -0.79 2.61 -0.93
C GLN A 271 -1.47 2.93 0.40
N ARG A 272 -1.65 4.23 0.67
CA ARG A 272 -2.43 4.68 1.82
C ARG A 272 -3.88 4.94 1.44
N ILE A 273 -4.80 4.42 2.25
CA ILE A 273 -6.24 4.73 2.16
C ILE A 273 -6.73 5.07 3.58
N GLY A 274 -7.04 6.34 3.82
CA GLY A 274 -7.35 6.84 5.15
C GLY A 274 -6.16 6.79 6.11
N ASP A 275 -6.30 6.11 7.24
CA ASP A 275 -5.22 5.83 8.20
C ASP A 275 -4.52 4.49 7.95
N THR A 276 -5.06 3.68 7.06
CA THR A 276 -4.54 2.35 6.75
C THR A 276 -3.54 2.41 5.60
N THR A 277 -2.36 1.87 5.83
CA THR A 277 -1.37 1.59 4.79
C THR A 277 -1.57 0.16 4.31
N ILE A 278 -1.85 0.00 3.02
CA ILE A 278 -2.01 -1.30 2.38
C ILE A 278 -0.70 -1.66 1.72
N VAL A 279 -0.22 -2.85 2.00
CA VAL A 279 0.98 -3.44 1.40
C VAL A 279 0.58 -4.73 0.72
N CYS A 280 1.01 -4.93 -0.52
CA CYS A 280 0.68 -6.13 -1.26
C CYS A 280 1.90 -6.68 -2.01
N TRP A 281 1.97 -8.01 -2.11
CA TRP A 281 3.05 -8.70 -2.81
C TRP A 281 2.64 -10.09 -3.29
N ALA A 282 3.28 -10.53 -4.37
CA ALA A 282 3.19 -11.91 -4.85
C ALA A 282 4.24 -12.78 -4.15
N GLU A 283 3.93 -14.06 -3.93
CA GLU A 283 4.83 -15.02 -3.29
C GLU A 283 6.16 -15.18 -4.05
N ASN A 284 6.13 -15.09 -5.39
CA ASN A 284 7.31 -15.16 -6.27
C ASN A 284 8.11 -13.84 -6.36
N ALA A 285 7.75 -12.83 -5.58
CA ALA A 285 8.36 -11.50 -5.56
C ALA A 285 8.35 -10.72 -6.89
N ALA A 286 7.47 -11.09 -7.85
CA ALA A 286 7.31 -10.35 -9.11
C ALA A 286 6.51 -9.03 -8.88
N PRO A 287 7.09 -7.86 -9.21
CA PRO A 287 6.48 -6.55 -8.90
C PRO A 287 5.19 -6.26 -9.66
N ALA A 288 5.03 -6.84 -10.85
CA ALA A 288 3.87 -6.61 -11.73
C ALA A 288 2.53 -6.90 -11.04
N TYR A 289 2.48 -7.95 -10.20
CA TYR A 289 1.26 -8.30 -9.46
C TYR A 289 0.83 -7.20 -8.48
N SER A 290 1.78 -6.65 -7.72
CA SER A 290 1.51 -5.58 -6.76
C SER A 290 1.04 -4.32 -7.49
N ASN A 291 1.71 -3.96 -8.58
CA ASN A 291 1.38 -2.82 -9.41
C ASN A 291 -0.04 -2.95 -9.99
N ALA A 292 -0.38 -4.10 -10.58
CA ALA A 292 -1.71 -4.38 -11.11
C ALA A 292 -2.79 -4.31 -10.00
N MET A 293 -2.53 -4.94 -8.85
CA MET A 293 -3.47 -4.94 -7.73
C MET A 293 -3.79 -3.52 -7.24
N LEU A 294 -2.78 -2.68 -7.05
CA LEU A 294 -2.99 -1.29 -6.62
C LEU A 294 -3.79 -0.48 -7.65
N MET A 295 -3.56 -0.69 -8.96
CA MET A 295 -4.38 -0.06 -9.99
C MET A 295 -5.85 -0.51 -9.93
N PHE A 296 -6.10 -1.81 -9.73
CA PHE A 296 -7.46 -2.35 -9.69
C PHE A 296 -8.33 -1.77 -8.58
N PHE A 297 -7.78 -1.46 -7.41
CA PHE A 297 -8.61 -0.97 -6.30
C PHE A 297 -8.34 0.49 -5.87
N CYS A 298 -7.20 1.07 -6.22
CA CYS A 298 -6.90 2.48 -5.93
C CYS A 298 -7.13 3.39 -7.13
N GLY A 299 -7.18 2.84 -8.35
CA GLY A 299 -7.19 3.62 -9.59
C GLY A 299 -5.79 4.16 -9.94
N GLY A 300 -5.75 5.16 -10.81
CA GLY A 300 -4.49 5.80 -11.23
C GLY A 300 -3.78 5.08 -12.40
N ALA A 301 -4.51 4.29 -13.16
CA ALA A 301 -4.01 3.60 -14.35
C ALA A 301 -3.44 4.56 -15.39
N GLU A 302 -4.14 5.67 -15.68
CA GLU A 302 -3.71 6.68 -16.65
C GLU A 302 -2.36 7.31 -16.30
N ALA A 303 -2.11 7.58 -15.01
CA ALA A 303 -0.83 8.10 -14.53
C ALA A 303 0.34 7.11 -14.75
N ARG A 304 0.03 5.86 -15.06
CA ARG A 304 0.97 4.76 -15.33
C ARG A 304 0.93 4.29 -16.79
N GLY A 305 0.25 5.03 -17.67
CA GLY A 305 0.16 4.74 -19.11
C GLY A 305 -0.76 3.57 -19.46
N VAL A 306 -1.66 3.16 -18.57
CA VAL A 306 -2.64 2.09 -18.80
C VAL A 306 -4.02 2.70 -18.98
N SER A 307 -4.73 2.34 -20.06
CA SER A 307 -6.12 2.79 -20.24
C SER A 307 -7.07 2.09 -19.26
N GLU A 308 -8.14 2.75 -18.85
CA GLU A 308 -9.15 2.13 -17.99
C GLU A 308 -9.81 0.91 -18.64
N SER A 309 -9.96 0.91 -19.97
CA SER A 309 -10.48 -0.23 -20.73
C SER A 309 -9.54 -1.44 -20.66
N ASP A 310 -8.23 -1.25 -20.79
CA ASP A 310 -7.25 -2.33 -20.69
C ASP A 310 -7.17 -2.89 -19.27
N LEU A 311 -7.24 -1.98 -18.27
CA LEU A 311 -7.30 -2.37 -16.88
C LEU A 311 -8.54 -3.23 -16.56
N ALA A 312 -9.70 -2.82 -17.06
CA ALA A 312 -10.95 -3.57 -16.89
C ALA A 312 -10.93 -4.91 -17.63
N ALA A 313 -10.35 -4.96 -18.83
CA ALA A 313 -10.18 -6.20 -19.60
C ALA A 313 -9.23 -7.18 -18.89
N ALA A 314 -8.10 -6.68 -18.35
CA ALA A 314 -7.18 -7.48 -17.57
C ALA A 314 -7.82 -8.04 -16.30
N LEU A 315 -8.53 -7.21 -15.55
CA LEU A 315 -9.26 -7.63 -14.34
C LEU A 315 -10.29 -8.73 -14.66
N LYS A 316 -11.08 -8.55 -15.72
CA LYS A 316 -12.07 -9.51 -16.19
C LYS A 316 -11.44 -10.84 -16.61
N ALA A 317 -10.32 -10.82 -17.34
CA ALA A 317 -9.63 -12.04 -17.75
C ALA A 317 -9.10 -12.82 -16.53
N LEU A 318 -8.43 -12.13 -15.61
CA LEU A 318 -7.91 -12.71 -14.37
C LEU A 318 -9.02 -13.26 -13.48
N SER A 319 -10.16 -12.57 -13.38
CA SER A 319 -11.33 -13.01 -12.62
C SER A 319 -11.95 -14.32 -13.17
N GLN A 320 -11.71 -14.60 -14.45
CA GLN A 320 -12.14 -15.82 -15.14
C GLN A 320 -11.06 -16.93 -15.13
N GLY A 321 -9.98 -16.73 -14.38
CA GLY A 321 -8.88 -17.70 -14.30
C GLY A 321 -7.96 -17.73 -15.53
N ARG A 322 -8.02 -16.72 -16.39
CA ARG A 322 -7.19 -16.63 -17.60
C ARG A 322 -5.94 -15.76 -17.32
N PRO A 323 -4.73 -16.28 -17.65
CA PRO A 323 -3.52 -15.46 -17.62
C PRO A 323 -3.63 -14.28 -18.59
N VAL A 324 -2.98 -13.16 -18.22
CA VAL A 324 -3.00 -11.94 -19.03
C VAL A 324 -1.60 -11.33 -19.11
N SER A 325 -1.26 -10.76 -20.26
CA SER A 325 -0.08 -9.91 -20.39
C SER A 325 -0.48 -8.49 -19.95
N PHE A 326 0.23 -7.94 -18.99
CA PHE A 326 -0.04 -6.63 -18.41
C PHE A 326 1.28 -5.91 -18.10
N LEU A 327 1.50 -4.72 -18.70
CA LEU A 327 2.75 -3.96 -18.57
C LEU A 327 4.00 -4.82 -18.84
N ASP A 328 4.04 -5.51 -19.97
CA ASP A 328 5.12 -6.39 -20.42
C ASP A 328 5.35 -7.66 -19.56
N ASP A 329 4.61 -7.84 -18.49
CA ASP A 329 4.66 -9.01 -17.62
C ASP A 329 3.46 -9.93 -17.83
N LYS A 330 3.66 -11.24 -17.58
CA LYS A 330 2.59 -12.22 -17.60
C LYS A 330 2.07 -12.47 -16.20
N LEU A 331 0.81 -12.13 -15.96
CA LEU A 331 0.11 -12.37 -14.70
C LEU A 331 -0.63 -13.71 -14.76
N ASP A 332 -0.28 -14.61 -13.83
CA ASP A 332 -0.96 -15.89 -13.63
C ASP A 332 -2.00 -15.76 -12.51
N PRO A 333 -3.29 -16.05 -12.74
CA PRO A 333 -4.31 -16.01 -11.72
C PRO A 333 -4.07 -16.98 -10.56
N ASN A 334 -3.29 -18.05 -10.74
CA ASN A 334 -2.99 -19.03 -9.70
C ASN A 334 -1.87 -18.59 -8.74
N GLN A 335 -1.14 -17.53 -9.07
CA GLN A 335 -0.07 -17.01 -8.21
C GLN A 335 -0.60 -16.66 -6.81
N ASN A 336 0.02 -17.20 -5.76
CA ASN A 336 -0.26 -16.80 -4.38
C ASN A 336 0.07 -15.33 -4.17
N PHE A 337 -0.87 -14.62 -3.58
CA PHE A 337 -0.78 -13.19 -3.38
C PHE A 337 -1.21 -12.81 -1.95
N TYR A 338 -0.57 -11.78 -1.41
CA TYR A 338 -0.77 -11.32 -0.05
C TYR A 338 -1.17 -9.85 -0.02
N VAL A 339 -2.09 -9.51 0.88
CA VAL A 339 -2.49 -8.13 1.16
C VAL A 339 -2.48 -7.91 2.66
N LEU A 340 -1.68 -6.95 3.12
CA LEU A 340 -1.53 -6.58 4.52
C LEU A 340 -2.00 -5.14 4.72
N GLY A 341 -2.96 -4.93 5.60
CA GLY A 341 -3.39 -3.60 6.05
C GLY A 341 -2.82 -3.31 7.43
N ILE A 342 -2.03 -2.23 7.54
CA ILE A 342 -1.44 -1.77 8.80
C ILE A 342 -1.78 -0.30 9.05
N SER A 343 -1.88 0.06 10.32
CA SER A 343 -2.08 1.46 10.72
C SER A 343 -1.15 1.84 11.87
N PRO A 344 -0.79 3.14 12.00
CA PRO A 344 0.06 3.60 13.09
C PRO A 344 -0.67 3.50 14.43
N ASN A 345 0.07 3.12 15.47
CA ASN A 345 -0.37 3.14 16.86
C ASN A 345 0.81 3.55 17.74
N ALA A 346 1.10 4.86 17.78
CA ALA A 346 2.29 5.44 18.42
C ALA A 346 3.60 4.77 17.96
N ALA A 347 4.35 4.13 18.86
CA ALA A 347 5.59 3.41 18.55
C ALA A 347 5.35 1.99 18.00
N ARG A 348 4.12 1.58 17.76
CA ARG A 348 3.74 0.25 17.28
C ARG A 348 2.88 0.34 16.02
N LEU A 349 2.70 -0.78 15.36
CA LEU A 349 1.79 -0.95 14.23
C LEU A 349 0.62 -1.86 14.63
N SER A 350 -0.59 -1.44 14.28
CA SER A 350 -1.78 -2.27 14.36
C SER A 350 -2.01 -2.96 13.03
N VAL A 351 -2.18 -4.28 13.04
CA VAL A 351 -2.61 -5.04 11.88
C VAL A 351 -4.13 -4.95 11.77
N ARG A 352 -4.62 -4.34 10.69
CA ARG A 352 -6.04 -4.24 10.38
C ARG A 352 -6.57 -5.54 9.76
N PHE A 353 -5.82 -6.07 8.80
CA PHE A 353 -6.09 -7.36 8.18
C PHE A 353 -4.83 -7.93 7.53
N PHE A 354 -4.81 -9.24 7.37
CA PHE A 354 -3.85 -9.96 6.56
C PHE A 354 -4.60 -11.01 5.73
N LEU A 355 -4.49 -10.93 4.42
CA LEU A 355 -5.18 -11.78 3.49
C LEU A 355 -4.19 -12.52 2.61
N ARG A 356 -4.45 -13.80 2.39
CA ARG A 356 -3.74 -14.67 1.46
C ARG A 356 -4.74 -15.36 0.56
N ASN A 357 -4.56 -15.26 -0.75
CA ASN A 357 -5.35 -16.00 -1.74
C ASN A 357 -4.58 -16.07 -3.06
N SER A 358 -5.14 -16.75 -4.06
CA SER A 358 -4.64 -16.60 -5.43
C SER A 358 -4.94 -15.20 -5.97
N PHE A 359 -4.10 -14.72 -6.86
CA PHE A 359 -4.28 -13.41 -7.51
C PHE A 359 -5.61 -13.32 -8.27
N GLY A 360 -6.00 -14.42 -8.96
CA GLY A 360 -7.27 -14.51 -9.65
C GLY A 360 -8.50 -14.45 -8.73
N GLN A 361 -8.41 -14.99 -7.51
CA GLN A 361 -9.52 -14.87 -6.56
C GLN A 361 -9.68 -13.42 -6.06
N PHE A 362 -8.59 -12.71 -5.83
CA PHE A 362 -8.68 -11.27 -5.53
C PHE A 362 -9.25 -10.48 -6.71
N ALA A 363 -8.81 -10.79 -7.93
CA ALA A 363 -9.35 -10.18 -9.15
C ALA A 363 -10.86 -10.44 -9.31
N LYS A 364 -11.31 -11.67 -9.02
CA LYS A 364 -12.74 -12.03 -9.03
C LYS A 364 -13.53 -11.21 -8.01
N ASN A 365 -13.04 -11.09 -6.78
CA ASN A 365 -13.72 -10.32 -5.74
C ASN A 365 -13.84 -8.83 -6.11
N LEU A 366 -12.80 -8.28 -6.75
CA LEU A 366 -12.79 -6.90 -7.25
C LEU A 366 -13.74 -6.71 -8.44
N GLN A 367 -13.76 -7.66 -9.40
CA GLN A 367 -14.72 -7.64 -10.53
C GLN A 367 -16.15 -7.71 -10.03
N ASP A 368 -16.44 -8.65 -9.14
CA ASP A 368 -17.75 -8.80 -8.51
C ASP A 368 -18.19 -7.53 -7.76
N HIS A 369 -17.26 -6.81 -7.15
CA HIS A 369 -17.51 -5.52 -6.51
C HIS A 369 -17.83 -4.44 -7.53
N ALA A 370 -17.06 -4.33 -8.61
CA ALA A 370 -17.27 -3.37 -9.69
C ALA A 370 -18.64 -3.58 -10.37
N ASP A 371 -19.00 -4.83 -10.65
CA ASP A 371 -20.30 -5.19 -11.26
C ASP A 371 -21.48 -4.79 -10.35
N ARG A 372 -21.35 -4.99 -9.03
CA ARG A 372 -22.39 -4.57 -8.08
C ARG A 372 -22.52 -3.05 -7.97
N LEU A 373 -21.44 -2.30 -8.12
CA LEU A 373 -21.45 -0.84 -8.08
C LEU A 373 -21.92 -0.20 -9.39
N SER A 374 -21.87 -0.94 -10.49
CA SER A 374 -22.28 -0.43 -11.80
C SER A 374 -23.70 0.12 -11.75
N ILE A 375 -23.88 1.41 -12.06
CA ILE A 375 -25.16 2.12 -12.09
C ILE A 375 -25.08 3.24 -13.12
N THR A 376 -26.22 3.61 -13.71
CA THR A 376 -26.31 4.72 -14.68
C THR A 376 -25.54 5.94 -14.19
N ARG A 377 -24.61 6.41 -15.00
CA ARG A 377 -23.74 7.54 -14.70
C ARG A 377 -24.40 8.85 -15.18
N PRO A 378 -24.51 9.87 -14.32
CA PRO A 378 -24.92 11.20 -14.76
C PRO A 378 -23.92 11.76 -15.76
N ALA A 379 -24.39 12.47 -16.79
CA ALA A 379 -23.52 13.06 -17.81
C ALA A 379 -22.47 14.04 -17.27
N VAL A 380 -22.75 14.64 -16.13
CA VAL A 380 -21.83 15.58 -15.44
C VAL A 380 -20.76 14.87 -14.60
N ASP A 381 -20.94 13.59 -14.25
CA ASP A 381 -19.95 12.81 -13.48
C ASP A 381 -18.91 12.23 -14.44
N LYS A 382 -17.71 12.81 -14.42
CA LYS A 382 -16.58 12.38 -15.28
C LYS A 382 -15.89 11.12 -14.77
N ARG A 383 -16.15 10.69 -13.52
CA ARG A 383 -15.50 9.51 -12.93
C ARG A 383 -16.07 8.25 -13.57
N GLU A 384 -15.25 7.44 -14.16
CA GLU A 384 -15.69 6.15 -14.72
C GLU A 384 -15.95 5.15 -13.59
N SER A 385 -15.02 5.00 -12.67
CA SER A 385 -15.11 4.12 -11.51
C SER A 385 -15.29 4.87 -10.18
N LEU A 386 -15.80 4.19 -9.17
CA LEU A 386 -15.95 4.67 -7.81
C LEU A 386 -14.92 3.98 -6.91
N SER A 387 -13.85 4.68 -6.54
CA SER A 387 -12.83 4.15 -5.64
C SER A 387 -13.40 3.91 -4.22
N VAL A 388 -12.72 3.05 -3.45
CA VAL A 388 -13.08 2.77 -2.05
C VAL A 388 -13.18 4.05 -1.21
N TRP A 389 -12.25 4.99 -1.44
CA TRP A 389 -12.29 6.29 -0.77
C TRP A 389 -13.51 7.11 -1.17
N ALA A 390 -13.84 7.16 -2.47
CA ALA A 390 -15.03 7.86 -2.96
C ALA A 390 -16.32 7.29 -2.37
N LEU A 391 -16.42 5.96 -2.24
CA LEU A 391 -17.56 5.31 -1.59
C LEU A 391 -17.65 5.67 -0.10
N ALA A 392 -16.54 5.65 0.63
CA ALA A 392 -16.52 6.04 2.04
C ALA A 392 -16.89 7.52 2.24
N GLN A 393 -16.51 8.41 1.32
CA GLN A 393 -16.88 9.83 1.32
C GLN A 393 -18.40 10.07 1.23
N GLU A 394 -19.16 9.15 0.61
CA GLU A 394 -20.63 9.27 0.55
C GLU A 394 -21.33 9.16 1.92
N THR A 395 -20.61 8.67 2.94
CA THR A 395 -21.10 8.60 4.32
C THR A 395 -20.85 9.88 5.13
N VAL A 396 -20.08 10.81 4.57
CA VAL A 396 -19.59 12.02 5.27
C VAL A 396 -20.43 13.24 4.91
N ASN A 397 -20.69 14.09 5.91
CA ASN A 397 -21.29 15.40 5.67
C ASN A 397 -20.27 16.35 5.02
N GLN A 398 -20.43 16.62 3.73
CA GLN A 398 -19.52 17.49 2.97
C GLN A 398 -19.55 18.96 3.42
N ARG A 399 -20.52 19.36 4.24
CA ARG A 399 -20.61 20.70 4.84
C ARG A 399 -19.98 20.78 6.23
N SER A 400 -19.52 19.64 6.80
CA SER A 400 -18.83 19.65 8.09
C SER A 400 -17.39 20.15 7.96
N ARG A 401 -16.78 20.54 9.08
CA ARG A 401 -15.36 20.92 9.15
C ARG A 401 -14.46 19.71 8.88
N ASP A 402 -14.80 18.56 9.45
CA ASP A 402 -14.14 17.29 9.18
C ASP A 402 -14.87 16.55 8.06
N LYS A 403 -14.16 16.30 6.96
CA LYS A 403 -14.66 15.61 5.76
C LYS A 403 -14.04 14.24 5.59
N ASN A 404 -13.35 13.72 6.61
CA ASN A 404 -12.74 12.41 6.54
C ASN A 404 -13.74 11.31 6.93
N PRO A 405 -13.86 10.25 6.14
CA PRO A 405 -14.63 9.09 6.54
C PRO A 405 -13.96 8.38 7.72
N SER A 406 -14.75 7.64 8.49
CA SER A 406 -14.22 6.84 9.59
C SER A 406 -13.14 5.86 9.09
N PRO A 407 -11.93 5.87 9.68
CA PRO A 407 -10.87 4.94 9.30
C PRO A 407 -11.29 3.47 9.44
N GLN A 408 -12.09 3.16 10.45
CA GLN A 408 -12.63 1.82 10.66
C GLN A 408 -13.51 1.39 9.49
N LEU A 409 -14.42 2.26 9.03
CA LEU A 409 -15.28 1.98 7.87
C LEU A 409 -14.46 1.69 6.62
N VAL A 410 -13.41 2.47 6.36
CA VAL A 410 -12.53 2.27 5.19
C VAL A 410 -11.84 0.90 5.25
N GLY A 411 -11.30 0.53 6.41
CA GLY A 411 -10.66 -0.77 6.62
C GLY A 411 -11.64 -1.95 6.45
N ASP A 412 -12.83 -1.85 7.03
CA ASP A 412 -13.87 -2.89 6.93
C ASP A 412 -14.40 -3.04 5.50
N LEU A 413 -14.56 -1.92 4.79
CA LEU A 413 -14.97 -1.92 3.38
C LEU A 413 -13.91 -2.58 2.49
N LEU A 414 -12.64 -2.23 2.65
CA LEU A 414 -11.53 -2.88 1.95
C LEU A 414 -11.50 -4.38 2.19
N ARG A 415 -11.59 -4.78 3.46
CA ARG A 415 -11.63 -6.20 3.83
C ARG A 415 -12.80 -6.91 3.15
N ALA A 416 -14.01 -6.33 3.19
CA ALA A 416 -15.20 -6.90 2.56
C ALA A 416 -15.02 -7.08 1.04
N ILE A 417 -14.43 -6.09 0.36
CA ILE A 417 -14.16 -6.15 -1.07
C ILE A 417 -13.16 -7.28 -1.38
N LEU A 418 -11.99 -7.27 -0.72
CA LEU A 418 -10.90 -8.20 -1.00
C LEU A 418 -11.25 -9.66 -0.65
N THR A 419 -12.01 -9.88 0.43
CA THR A 419 -12.41 -11.23 0.85
C THR A 419 -13.64 -11.76 0.12
N GLY A 420 -14.37 -10.89 -0.59
CA GLY A 420 -15.66 -11.27 -1.08
C GLY A 420 -16.72 -11.39 0.03
N GLY A 421 -16.51 -10.88 1.25
CA GLY A 421 -17.44 -10.90 2.38
C GLY A 421 -18.57 -9.86 2.32
N PRO A 422 -19.53 -9.86 3.26
CA PRO A 422 -20.61 -8.88 3.30
C PRO A 422 -20.07 -7.47 3.52
N TYR A 423 -20.70 -6.46 2.93
CA TYR A 423 -20.37 -5.06 3.19
C TYR A 423 -20.74 -4.67 4.63
N PRO A 424 -19.95 -3.78 5.27
CA PRO A 424 -20.21 -3.38 6.64
C PRO A 424 -21.55 -2.61 6.76
N ALA A 425 -22.34 -2.91 7.80
CA ALA A 425 -23.61 -2.23 8.06
C ALA A 425 -23.45 -0.72 8.27
N THR A 426 -22.29 -0.30 8.77
CA THR A 426 -21.92 1.11 8.94
C THR A 426 -21.89 1.88 7.61
N LEU A 427 -21.58 1.22 6.48
CA LEU A 427 -21.66 1.82 5.15
C LEU A 427 -23.11 2.18 4.78
N LEU A 428 -24.04 1.22 4.90
CA LEU A 428 -25.46 1.45 4.65
C LEU A 428 -26.03 2.52 5.56
N ASN A 429 -25.76 2.41 6.86
CA ASN A 429 -26.26 3.37 7.85
C ASN A 429 -25.77 4.79 7.57
N GLY A 430 -24.49 4.94 7.24
CA GLY A 430 -23.89 6.23 6.90
C GLY A 430 -24.55 6.85 5.66
N VAL A 431 -24.73 6.08 4.60
CA VAL A 431 -25.37 6.54 3.36
C VAL A 431 -26.85 6.90 3.60
N THR A 432 -27.61 6.04 4.27
CA THR A 432 -29.02 6.31 4.59
C THR A 432 -29.19 7.60 5.42
N LEU A 433 -28.30 7.81 6.40
CA LEU A 433 -28.27 9.05 7.19
C LEU A 433 -28.01 10.28 6.32
N ARG A 434 -27.09 10.20 5.35
CA ARG A 434 -26.81 11.30 4.43
C ARG A 434 -27.98 11.58 3.49
N ILE A 435 -28.57 10.54 2.91
CA ILE A 435 -29.75 10.69 2.04
C ILE A 435 -30.86 11.40 2.82
N ARG A 436 -31.18 10.96 4.04
CA ARG A 436 -32.22 11.57 4.87
C ARG A 436 -31.93 13.02 5.27
N ALA A 437 -30.67 13.32 5.59
CA ALA A 437 -30.26 14.67 5.99
C ALA A 437 -30.20 15.66 4.82
N GLU A 438 -29.69 15.21 3.68
CA GLU A 438 -29.42 16.05 2.51
C GLU A 438 -30.52 15.93 1.45
N ARG A 439 -31.35 14.88 1.54
CA ARG A 439 -32.43 14.54 0.59
C ARG A 439 -31.89 14.34 -0.83
N GLU A 440 -30.67 13.87 -0.93
CA GLU A 440 -29.96 13.72 -2.19
C GLU A 440 -29.46 12.27 -2.38
N VAL A 441 -29.84 11.67 -3.50
CA VAL A 441 -29.38 10.35 -3.92
C VAL A 441 -28.34 10.53 -5.02
N THR A 442 -27.07 10.65 -4.60
CA THR A 442 -25.94 10.75 -5.54
C THR A 442 -25.70 9.42 -6.25
N ARG A 443 -24.90 9.43 -7.33
CA ARG A 443 -24.45 8.19 -7.99
C ARG A 443 -23.78 7.23 -6.99
N GLY A 444 -22.89 7.75 -6.14
CA GLY A 444 -22.17 6.96 -5.14
C GLY A 444 -23.12 6.32 -4.12
N ARG A 445 -24.10 7.08 -3.61
CA ARG A 445 -25.11 6.56 -2.67
C ARG A 445 -25.98 5.50 -3.31
N ALA A 446 -26.47 5.73 -4.52
CA ALA A 446 -27.25 4.74 -5.27
C ALA A 446 -26.44 3.47 -5.55
N ALA A 447 -25.18 3.59 -5.98
CA ALA A 447 -24.28 2.46 -6.19
C ALA A 447 -24.05 1.65 -4.90
N ILE A 448 -23.87 2.32 -3.76
CA ILE A 448 -23.70 1.65 -2.46
C ILE A 448 -24.97 0.91 -2.05
N LEU A 449 -26.15 1.52 -2.16
CA LEU A 449 -27.43 0.87 -1.88
C LEU A 449 -27.59 -0.40 -2.71
N LYS A 450 -27.42 -0.28 -4.03
CA LYS A 450 -27.47 -1.41 -4.95
C LYS A 450 -26.50 -2.52 -4.56
N ALA A 451 -25.22 -2.19 -4.42
CA ALA A 451 -24.19 -3.16 -4.09
C ALA A 451 -24.43 -3.84 -2.74
N TYR A 452 -24.86 -3.07 -1.73
CA TYR A 452 -25.14 -3.58 -0.40
C TYR A 452 -26.28 -4.60 -0.39
N TYR A 453 -27.43 -4.27 -0.98
CA TYR A 453 -28.58 -5.18 -1.00
C TYR A 453 -28.36 -6.41 -1.87
N LEU A 454 -27.71 -6.27 -3.02
CA LEU A 454 -27.35 -7.41 -3.87
C LEU A 454 -26.39 -8.39 -3.20
N ARG A 455 -25.51 -7.90 -2.32
CA ARG A 455 -24.52 -8.75 -1.67
C ARG A 455 -24.97 -9.29 -0.33
N ASN A 456 -25.52 -8.43 0.52
CA ASN A 456 -25.86 -8.80 1.90
C ASN A 456 -27.24 -9.49 1.98
N TYR A 457 -28.10 -9.26 0.99
CA TYR A 457 -29.45 -9.83 0.90
C TYR A 457 -29.76 -10.29 -0.53
N PRO A 458 -29.10 -11.34 -1.03
CA PRO A 458 -29.19 -11.77 -2.42
C PRO A 458 -30.52 -12.52 -2.71
N THR A 459 -31.65 -11.82 -2.67
CA THR A 459 -32.96 -12.33 -3.06
C THR A 459 -33.26 -12.05 -4.54
N GLU A 460 -34.18 -12.80 -5.17
CA GLU A 460 -34.60 -12.54 -6.56
C GLU A 460 -35.24 -11.15 -6.67
N LEU A 461 -36.06 -10.75 -5.69
CA LEU A 461 -36.63 -9.41 -5.65
C LEU A 461 -35.58 -8.33 -5.66
N ASN A 462 -34.49 -8.49 -4.89
CA ASN A 462 -33.41 -7.51 -4.86
C ASN A 462 -32.64 -7.45 -6.19
N LYS A 463 -32.48 -8.57 -6.89
CA LYS A 463 -31.89 -8.59 -8.24
C LYS A 463 -32.73 -7.84 -9.26
N GLU A 464 -34.06 -7.94 -9.16
CA GLU A 464 -34.98 -7.24 -10.03
C GLU A 464 -34.96 -5.73 -9.82
N VAL A 465 -34.91 -5.28 -8.57
CA VAL A 465 -35.00 -3.85 -8.20
C VAL A 465 -33.67 -3.14 -8.31
N PHE A 466 -32.60 -3.76 -7.80
CA PHE A 466 -31.27 -3.13 -7.74
C PHE A 466 -30.46 -3.37 -9.02
N THR A 467 -30.93 -2.79 -10.11
CA THR A 467 -30.37 -2.93 -11.47
C THR A 467 -29.39 -1.80 -11.80
N VAL A 468 -28.77 -1.86 -12.97
CA VAL A 468 -27.84 -0.82 -13.45
C VAL A 468 -28.57 0.43 -13.89
N SER A 469 -29.70 0.25 -14.57
CA SER A 469 -30.51 1.32 -15.14
C SER A 469 -31.98 1.13 -14.81
N LEU A 470 -32.80 2.10 -15.21
CA LEU A 470 -34.23 2.03 -15.08
C LEU A 470 -34.77 0.72 -15.70
N ASN A 471 -35.65 0.05 -14.98
CA ASN A 471 -36.35 -1.14 -15.46
C ASN A 471 -37.88 -1.00 -15.25
N GLU A 472 -38.61 -1.98 -15.72
CA GLU A 472 -40.09 -2.04 -15.66
C GLU A 472 -40.60 -2.86 -14.46
N SER A 473 -39.78 -2.96 -13.38
CA SER A 473 -40.19 -3.65 -12.17
C SER A 473 -41.47 -3.04 -11.58
N SER A 474 -42.44 -3.91 -11.26
CA SER A 474 -43.67 -3.55 -10.57
C SER A 474 -43.52 -3.49 -9.04
N ASN A 475 -42.30 -3.59 -8.53
CA ASN A 475 -42.04 -3.44 -7.09
C ASN A 475 -42.55 -2.09 -6.58
N VAL A 476 -43.51 -2.10 -5.67
CA VAL A 476 -44.24 -0.92 -5.22
C VAL A 476 -43.29 0.16 -4.68
N PRO A 477 -42.35 -0.09 -3.75
CA PRO A 477 -41.38 0.90 -3.32
C PRO A 477 -40.58 1.52 -4.46
N TYR A 478 -40.13 0.72 -5.42
CA TYR A 478 -39.37 1.21 -6.59
C TYR A 478 -40.23 2.11 -7.48
N VAL A 479 -41.48 1.70 -7.77
CA VAL A 479 -42.44 2.53 -8.52
C VAL A 479 -42.75 3.83 -7.82
N LEU A 480 -42.89 3.83 -6.48
CA LEU A 480 -43.08 5.05 -5.68
C LEU A 480 -41.92 6.01 -5.78
N GLY A 481 -40.68 5.50 -5.79
CA GLY A 481 -39.50 6.33 -6.02
C GLY A 481 -39.51 6.99 -7.41
N ARG A 482 -39.85 6.23 -8.45
CA ARG A 482 -40.02 6.74 -9.81
C ARG A 482 -41.13 7.81 -9.87
N LEU A 483 -42.27 7.53 -9.25
CA LEU A 483 -43.39 8.45 -9.16
C LEU A 483 -43.01 9.76 -8.48
N PHE A 484 -42.25 9.69 -7.37
CA PHE A 484 -41.76 10.88 -6.67
C PHE A 484 -40.87 11.76 -7.57
N SER A 485 -39.96 11.16 -8.35
CA SER A 485 -39.11 11.89 -9.33
C SER A 485 -39.94 12.61 -10.40
N VAL A 486 -41.00 11.97 -10.90
CA VAL A 486 -41.92 12.59 -11.88
C VAL A 486 -42.69 13.75 -11.25
N LEU A 487 -43.23 13.58 -10.03
CA LEU A 487 -43.92 14.65 -9.29
C LEU A 487 -43.03 15.86 -9.01
N GLU A 488 -41.75 15.65 -8.66
CA GLU A 488 -40.77 16.72 -8.50
C GLU A 488 -40.49 17.43 -9.83
N THR A 489 -40.39 16.67 -10.92
CA THR A 489 -40.19 17.21 -12.26
C THR A 489 -41.35 18.11 -12.70
N ILE A 490 -42.60 17.65 -12.48
CA ILE A 490 -43.81 18.43 -12.74
C ILE A 490 -43.74 19.79 -12.01
N GLN A 491 -43.40 19.79 -10.73
CA GLN A 491 -43.30 21.03 -9.95
C GLN A 491 -42.23 21.97 -10.54
N SER A 492 -41.05 21.43 -10.88
CA SER A 492 -39.93 22.21 -11.40
C SER A 492 -40.22 22.81 -12.76
N VAL A 493 -40.90 22.09 -13.64
CA VAL A 493 -41.31 22.58 -14.98
C VAL A 493 -42.41 23.61 -14.89
N ALA A 494 -43.38 23.41 -14.00
CA ALA A 494 -44.48 24.36 -13.80
C ALA A 494 -44.05 25.67 -13.10
N ASN A 495 -42.92 25.66 -12.38
CA ASN A 495 -42.42 26.81 -11.65
C ASN A 495 -40.90 26.97 -11.86
N PRO A 496 -40.46 27.45 -13.03
CA PRO A 496 -39.04 27.65 -13.31
C PRO A 496 -38.42 28.59 -12.28
N GLY A 497 -37.21 28.22 -11.79
CA GLY A 497 -36.46 29.01 -10.80
C GLY A 497 -36.92 28.84 -9.35
N ILE A 498 -37.76 27.84 -9.06
CA ILE A 498 -38.16 27.52 -7.68
C ILE A 498 -36.94 27.14 -6.83
N ASN A 499 -36.80 27.77 -5.66
CA ASN A 499 -35.66 27.52 -4.76
C ASN A 499 -35.79 26.24 -3.92
N ALA A 500 -37.01 25.74 -3.68
CA ALA A 500 -37.28 24.56 -2.88
C ALA A 500 -38.36 23.70 -3.54
N THR A 501 -38.08 22.45 -3.81
CA THR A 501 -39.02 21.50 -4.40
C THR A 501 -39.76 20.65 -3.36
N ILE A 502 -40.66 19.78 -3.81
CA ILE A 502 -41.31 18.78 -2.93
C ILE A 502 -40.26 17.90 -2.25
N LYS A 503 -39.09 17.74 -2.85
CA LYS A 503 -37.96 16.97 -2.28
C LYS A 503 -37.56 17.52 -0.92
N ASP A 504 -37.46 18.82 -0.78
CA ASP A 504 -37.03 19.46 0.47
C ASP A 504 -37.99 19.23 1.64
N ARG A 505 -39.27 19.04 1.36
CA ARG A 505 -40.32 18.90 2.39
C ARG A 505 -40.79 17.46 2.58
N TYR A 506 -40.92 16.71 1.51
CA TYR A 506 -41.64 15.44 1.49
C TYR A 506 -40.79 14.23 1.23
N PHE A 507 -39.51 14.33 0.82
CA PHE A 507 -38.68 13.17 0.43
C PHE A 507 -38.67 12.09 1.53
N ASN A 508 -38.36 12.47 2.76
CA ASN A 508 -38.27 11.52 3.87
C ASN A 508 -39.62 10.86 4.20
N SER A 509 -40.73 11.61 4.18
CA SER A 509 -42.05 11.05 4.43
C SER A 509 -42.56 10.23 3.27
N ALA A 510 -42.30 10.62 2.04
CA ALA A 510 -42.63 9.83 0.85
C ALA A 510 -41.87 8.49 0.84
N CYS A 511 -40.61 8.49 1.26
CA CYS A 511 -39.76 7.31 1.37
C CYS A 511 -40.15 6.41 2.56
N ALA A 512 -40.53 6.95 3.71
CA ALA A 512 -40.78 6.15 4.92
C ALA A 512 -42.26 5.82 5.15
N THR A 513 -43.17 6.76 4.83
CA THR A 513 -44.63 6.67 5.08
C THR A 513 -45.43 7.14 3.86
N PRO A 514 -45.39 6.40 2.76
CA PRO A 514 -46.02 6.80 1.48
C PRO A 514 -47.47 7.23 1.60
N ALA A 515 -48.29 6.49 2.37
CA ALA A 515 -49.71 6.80 2.54
C ALA A 515 -49.99 8.20 3.09
N THR A 516 -49.07 8.76 3.83
CA THR A 516 -49.18 10.12 4.39
C THR A 516 -48.79 11.19 3.34
N ALA A 517 -47.78 10.93 2.53
CA ALA A 517 -47.18 11.95 1.64
C ALA A 517 -47.83 11.99 0.25
N PHE A 518 -48.04 10.82 -0.41
CA PHE A 518 -48.38 10.75 -1.82
C PHE A 518 -49.77 11.34 -2.14
N PRO A 519 -50.83 11.20 -1.31
CA PRO A 519 -52.15 11.85 -1.62
C PRO A 519 -52.00 13.36 -1.77
N THR A 520 -51.22 14.01 -0.90
CA THR A 520 -50.94 15.44 -0.99
C THR A 520 -50.11 15.80 -2.22
N LEU A 521 -49.07 14.99 -2.52
CA LEU A 521 -48.18 15.22 -3.67
C LEU A 521 -48.91 15.08 -5.01
N VAL A 522 -49.79 14.08 -5.16
CA VAL A 522 -50.60 13.89 -6.37
C VAL A 522 -51.55 15.07 -6.54
N LYS A 523 -52.22 15.52 -5.48
CA LYS A 523 -53.10 16.71 -5.51
C LYS A 523 -52.36 17.99 -5.92
N LEU A 524 -51.12 18.16 -5.43
CA LEU A 524 -50.27 19.27 -5.84
C LEU A 524 -49.88 19.20 -7.30
N ALA A 525 -49.52 18.02 -7.78
CA ALA A 525 -49.14 17.78 -9.19
C ALA A 525 -50.28 18.16 -10.15
N GLN A 526 -51.54 17.81 -9.86
CA GLN A 526 -52.67 18.21 -10.66
C GLN A 526 -52.78 19.73 -10.83
N LYS A 527 -52.54 20.50 -9.75
CA LYS A 527 -52.49 21.97 -9.81
C LYS A 527 -51.35 22.52 -10.64
N HIS A 528 -50.21 21.80 -10.67
CA HIS A 528 -49.05 22.20 -11.45
C HIS A 528 -49.24 21.88 -12.94
N LEU A 529 -49.85 20.75 -13.28
CA LEU A 529 -50.17 20.35 -14.66
C LEU A 529 -51.05 21.40 -15.34
N GLN A 530 -52.09 21.91 -14.64
CA GLN A 530 -52.98 22.96 -15.15
C GLN A 530 -52.28 24.28 -15.52
N LYS A 531 -51.05 24.50 -15.06
CA LYS A 531 -50.23 25.67 -15.38
C LYS A 531 -49.28 25.49 -16.55
N MET A 532 -49.18 24.26 -17.07
CA MET A 532 -48.26 23.90 -18.13
C MET A 532 -48.85 24.12 -19.52
N SER A 533 -47.95 24.14 -20.54
CA SER A 533 -48.37 24.02 -21.92
C SER A 533 -49.01 22.66 -22.19
N THR A 534 -49.98 22.56 -23.08
CA THR A 534 -50.68 21.32 -23.41
C THR A 534 -49.78 20.14 -23.74
N PRO A 535 -48.69 20.29 -24.52
CA PRO A 535 -47.75 19.19 -24.76
C PRO A 535 -47.10 18.64 -23.50
N ASN A 536 -46.67 19.50 -22.59
CA ASN A 536 -46.05 19.10 -21.33
C ASN A 536 -47.10 18.47 -20.38
N GLU A 537 -48.29 19.03 -20.30
CA GLU A 537 -49.42 18.49 -19.52
C GLU A 537 -49.75 17.05 -19.96
N VAL A 538 -49.92 16.82 -21.25
CA VAL A 538 -50.21 15.50 -21.81
C VAL A 538 -49.09 14.51 -21.55
N HIS A 539 -47.84 14.94 -21.75
CA HIS A 539 -46.65 14.10 -21.51
C HIS A 539 -46.58 13.63 -20.06
N PHE A 540 -46.66 14.54 -19.11
CA PHE A 540 -46.56 14.20 -17.68
C PHE A 540 -47.79 13.50 -17.15
N SER A 541 -48.99 13.80 -17.65
CA SER A 541 -50.21 13.09 -17.30
C SER A 541 -50.15 11.62 -17.72
N LYS A 542 -49.59 11.33 -18.91
CA LYS A 542 -49.33 9.97 -19.36
C LYS A 542 -48.38 9.22 -18.44
N GLN A 543 -47.23 9.82 -18.13
CA GLN A 543 -46.27 9.21 -17.21
C GLN A 543 -46.84 8.95 -15.81
N LEU A 544 -47.64 9.88 -15.26
CA LEU A 544 -48.31 9.69 -13.98
C LEU A 544 -49.29 8.51 -14.04
N THR A 545 -50.12 8.43 -15.10
CA THR A 545 -51.08 7.35 -15.28
C THR A 545 -50.39 5.99 -15.39
N GLU A 546 -49.32 5.89 -16.17
CA GLU A 546 -48.53 4.67 -16.32
C GLU A 546 -47.92 4.18 -15.01
N LEU A 547 -47.40 5.08 -14.19
CA LEU A 547 -46.81 4.72 -12.89
C LEU A 547 -47.88 4.41 -11.83
N MET A 548 -48.95 5.17 -11.81
CA MET A 548 -50.10 4.91 -10.90
C MET A 548 -50.78 3.58 -11.18
N ALA A 549 -50.88 3.16 -12.45
CA ALA A 549 -51.45 1.89 -12.85
C ALA A 549 -50.61 0.67 -12.39
N GLN A 550 -49.35 0.87 -12.05
CA GLN A 550 -48.49 -0.18 -11.49
C GLN A 550 -48.64 -0.34 -9.97
N LEU A 551 -49.37 0.55 -9.29
CA LEU A 551 -49.62 0.45 -7.87
C LEU A 551 -50.80 -0.46 -7.56
N PRO A 552 -50.79 -1.18 -6.42
CA PRO A 552 -51.86 -2.07 -6.04
C PRO A 552 -53.16 -1.29 -5.72
N GLU A 553 -54.30 -1.94 -5.92
CA GLU A 553 -55.61 -1.37 -5.58
C GLU A 553 -55.77 -0.99 -4.09
N THR A 554 -54.95 -1.60 -3.22
CA THR A 554 -54.93 -1.29 -1.78
C THR A 554 -54.36 0.11 -1.48
N GLY A 555 -53.84 0.79 -2.51
CA GLY A 555 -53.29 2.15 -2.38
C GLY A 555 -51.85 2.20 -1.93
N PHE A 556 -51.46 3.35 -1.33
CA PHE A 556 -50.11 3.58 -0.89
C PHE A 556 -49.79 2.83 0.43
N PRO A 557 -48.64 2.14 0.55
CA PRO A 557 -48.23 1.51 1.79
C PRO A 557 -48.15 2.49 2.96
N ALA A 558 -48.58 2.07 4.15
CA ALA A 558 -48.50 2.90 5.36
C ALA A 558 -47.06 3.19 5.77
N ARG A 559 -46.16 2.18 5.67
CA ARG A 559 -44.76 2.26 6.00
C ARG A 559 -43.92 1.42 5.03
N LEU A 560 -42.66 1.86 4.79
CA LEU A 560 -41.64 1.09 4.10
C LEU A 560 -40.53 0.69 5.09
N SER A 561 -40.12 -0.56 5.04
CA SER A 561 -38.91 -1.08 5.72
C SER A 561 -37.64 -0.48 5.13
N LEU A 562 -36.52 -0.64 5.79
CA LEU A 562 -35.22 -0.13 5.29
C LEU A 562 -34.85 -0.63 3.89
N PRO A 563 -34.98 -1.93 3.55
CA PRO A 563 -34.76 -2.40 2.18
C PRO A 563 -35.73 -1.77 1.16
N GLU A 564 -36.99 -1.60 1.53
CA GLU A 564 -38.00 -0.97 0.67
C GLU A 564 -37.73 0.53 0.48
N GLN A 565 -37.21 1.22 1.48
CA GLN A 565 -36.72 2.59 1.33
C GLN A 565 -35.52 2.65 0.36
N GLY A 566 -34.60 1.70 0.44
CA GLY A 566 -33.52 1.57 -0.55
C GLY A 566 -34.05 1.37 -1.98
N ALA A 567 -35.08 0.54 -2.16
CA ALA A 567 -35.75 0.35 -3.45
C ALA A 567 -36.40 1.67 -3.96
N PHE A 568 -37.05 2.42 -3.08
CA PHE A 568 -37.58 3.75 -3.39
C PHE A 568 -36.48 4.70 -3.85
N GLU A 569 -35.35 4.77 -3.12
CA GLU A 569 -34.23 5.65 -3.42
C GLU A 569 -33.58 5.31 -4.77
N ILE A 570 -33.47 4.02 -5.12
CA ILE A 570 -33.01 3.56 -6.44
C ILE A 570 -34.01 3.92 -7.55
N GLY A 571 -35.30 3.68 -7.35
CA GLY A 571 -36.34 4.08 -8.29
C GLY A 571 -36.33 5.60 -8.58
N TYR A 572 -36.18 6.41 -7.54
CA TYR A 572 -36.02 7.85 -7.67
C TYR A 572 -34.76 8.21 -8.49
N TYR A 573 -33.63 7.60 -8.18
CA TYR A 573 -32.37 7.85 -8.89
C TYR A 573 -32.49 7.49 -10.37
N HIS A 574 -32.95 6.29 -10.70
CA HIS A 574 -33.10 5.82 -12.08
C HIS A 574 -34.03 6.72 -12.90
N GLN A 575 -35.19 7.08 -12.36
CA GLN A 575 -36.14 7.95 -13.06
C GLN A 575 -35.57 9.36 -13.26
N THR A 576 -34.81 9.86 -12.29
CA THR A 576 -34.11 11.16 -12.40
C THR A 576 -33.04 11.12 -13.49
N GLN A 577 -32.27 10.04 -13.59
CA GLN A 577 -31.25 9.90 -14.64
C GLN A 577 -31.87 9.76 -16.03
N LYS A 578 -32.98 9.05 -16.19
CA LYS A 578 -33.71 8.95 -17.46
C LYS A 578 -34.06 10.33 -18.04
N ARG A 579 -34.38 11.30 -17.19
CA ARG A 579 -34.68 12.69 -17.61
C ARG A 579 -33.51 13.37 -18.32
N TYR A 580 -32.27 13.04 -17.93
CA TYR A 580 -31.04 13.65 -18.45
C TYR A 580 -30.36 12.81 -19.54
N ALA A 581 -30.87 11.59 -19.82
CA ALA A 581 -30.38 10.80 -20.92
C ALA A 581 -30.67 11.53 -22.23
N LYS A 582 -29.65 11.70 -23.07
CA LYS A 582 -29.83 12.33 -24.39
C LYS A 582 -30.73 11.43 -25.24
N LYS A 583 -31.63 12.02 -26.03
CA LYS A 583 -32.52 11.36 -27.00
C LYS A 583 -31.78 10.57 -28.10
N ASN A 584 -30.49 10.46 -28.08
CA ASN A 584 -29.65 9.92 -29.17
C ASN A 584 -29.32 8.43 -29.02
N GLU A 585 -29.95 7.69 -28.12
CA GLU A 585 -29.76 6.23 -27.97
C GLU A 585 -31.05 5.43 -28.25
N GLU A 586 -32.04 6.04 -28.88
CA GLU A 586 -33.28 5.38 -29.33
C GLU A 586 -33.42 5.32 -30.89
N GLU A 587 -32.30 5.15 -31.63
CA GLU A 587 -32.30 4.74 -33.01
C GLU A 587 -31.48 3.46 -33.24
#